data_25d16025a51ff9ded09b9292ffff5497
#
_entry.id   25d16025a51ff9ded09b9292ffff5497
#
_cell.length_a   1.000
_cell.length_b   1.000
_cell.length_c   1.000
_cell.angle_alpha   90.00
_cell.angle_beta   90.00
_cell.angle_gamma   90.00
#
_symmetry.space_group_name_H-M   'P 1'
#
loop_
_entity.id
_entity.type
_entity.pdbx_description
1 polymer ?
#
loop_
_entity_poly.entity_id
_entity_poly.type
_entity_poly.pdbx_seq_one_letter_code
_entity_poly.pdbx_strand_id
1 'polypeptide(L)'
;MKTYQELLHTDTYWITKIQNDLYNAVEDYLAKNNMSHTQFAEKLGVSKGYVTQLLNGKFNHRLSKLIEVSLAIGKAPMFEFKDL
;
A
#
# COMPACT_ATOMS: atom_id res chain seq x y z
N MET A 1 -22.89 -9.28 -11.34
CA MET A 1 -21.51 -8.72 -11.44
C MET A 1 -21.56 -7.27 -11.86
N LYS A 2 -20.78 -6.42 -11.17
CA LYS A 2 -20.76 -5.00 -11.51
C LYS A 2 -19.93 -4.75 -12.76
N THR A 3 -20.34 -3.76 -13.56
CA THR A 3 -19.55 -3.31 -14.71
C THR A 3 -18.35 -2.51 -14.21
N TYR A 4 -17.37 -2.30 -15.08
CA TYR A 4 -16.20 -1.47 -14.76
C TYR A 4 -16.63 -0.06 -14.34
N GLN A 5 -17.62 0.50 -15.04
CA GLN A 5 -18.15 1.83 -14.71
C GLN A 5 -18.73 1.87 -13.29
N GLU A 6 -19.47 0.84 -12.91
CA GLU A 6 -20.04 0.77 -11.57
C GLU A 6 -18.96 0.63 -10.50
N LEU A 7 -17.90 -0.16 -10.77
CA LEU A 7 -16.79 -0.33 -9.84
C LEU A 7 -16.06 0.98 -9.59
N LEU A 8 -15.92 1.83 -10.61
CA LEU A 8 -15.24 3.11 -10.46
C LEU A 8 -15.94 4.06 -9.48
N HIS A 9 -17.20 3.77 -9.13
CA HIS A 9 -17.97 4.59 -8.19
C HIS A 9 -17.99 4.00 -6.77
N THR A 10 -17.19 2.95 -6.50
CA THR A 10 -17.13 2.34 -5.18
C THR A 10 -15.81 2.69 -4.50
N ASP A 11 -15.88 2.96 -3.20
CA ASP A 11 -14.68 3.20 -2.39
C ASP A 11 -13.82 1.94 -2.28
N THR A 12 -14.45 0.77 -2.18
CA THR A 12 -13.75 -0.51 -2.08
C THR A 12 -12.81 -0.73 -3.25
N TYR A 13 -13.24 -0.40 -4.47
CA TYR A 13 -12.39 -0.53 -5.66
C TYR A 13 -11.11 0.30 -5.50
N TRP A 14 -11.26 1.56 -5.10
CA TRP A 14 -10.11 2.47 -5.01
C TRP A 14 -9.20 2.14 -3.84
N ILE A 15 -9.76 1.73 -2.71
CA ILE A 15 -8.96 1.30 -1.58
C ILE A 15 -8.12 0.08 -1.98
N THR A 16 -8.72 -0.90 -2.61
CA THR A 16 -8.04 -2.11 -3.05
C THR A 16 -6.94 -1.79 -4.06
N LYS A 17 -7.24 -0.91 -5.02
CA LYS A 17 -6.26 -0.52 -6.03
C LYS A 17 -5.04 0.15 -5.39
N ILE A 18 -5.27 1.10 -4.49
CA ILE A 18 -4.19 1.83 -3.82
C ILE A 18 -3.35 0.87 -2.97
N GLN A 19 -4.00 -0.04 -2.24
CA GLN A 19 -3.29 -1.03 -1.43
C GLN A 19 -2.45 -1.97 -2.28
N ASN A 20 -2.98 -2.41 -3.42
CA ASN A 20 -2.23 -3.27 -4.33
C ASN A 20 -1.03 -2.53 -4.93
N ASP A 21 -1.20 -1.26 -5.29
CA ASP A 21 -0.09 -0.45 -5.80
C ASP A 21 1.00 -0.31 -4.74
N LEU A 22 0.62 -0.07 -3.49
CA LEU A 22 1.57 0.01 -2.39
C LEU A 22 2.26 -1.33 -2.14
N TYR A 23 1.49 -2.43 -2.12
CA TYR A 23 2.05 -3.76 -1.95
C TYR A 23 3.13 -4.04 -3.00
N ASN A 24 2.83 -3.77 -4.26
CA ASN A 24 3.78 -4.02 -5.34
C ASN A 24 5.03 -3.15 -5.20
N ALA A 25 4.87 -1.90 -4.82
CA ALA A 25 6.00 -0.99 -4.61
C ALA A 25 6.90 -1.46 -3.46
N VAL A 26 6.29 -1.93 -2.37
CA VAL A 26 7.05 -2.45 -1.22
C VAL A 26 7.78 -3.73 -1.60
N GLU A 27 7.11 -4.68 -2.25
CA GLU A 27 7.74 -5.94 -2.65
C GLU A 27 8.91 -5.71 -3.60
N ASP A 28 8.78 -4.77 -4.54
CA ASP A 28 9.87 -4.41 -5.44
C ASP A 28 11.06 -3.84 -4.66
N TYR A 29 10.79 -2.98 -3.69
CA TYR A 29 11.83 -2.40 -2.85
C TYR A 29 12.55 -3.48 -2.04
N LEU A 30 11.81 -4.40 -1.44
CA LEU A 30 12.40 -5.49 -0.65
C LEU A 30 13.28 -6.39 -1.53
N ALA A 31 12.80 -6.71 -2.72
CA ALA A 31 13.57 -7.54 -3.66
C ALA A 31 14.87 -6.86 -4.07
N LYS A 32 14.80 -5.57 -4.42
CA LYS A 32 15.99 -4.81 -4.86
C LYS A 32 17.02 -4.64 -3.75
N ASN A 33 16.58 -4.59 -2.50
CA ASN A 33 17.46 -4.39 -1.36
C ASN A 33 17.78 -5.67 -0.60
N ASN A 34 17.33 -6.81 -1.12
CA ASN A 34 17.49 -8.11 -0.49
C ASN A 34 17.08 -8.08 0.99
N MET A 35 15.91 -7.51 1.24
CA MET A 35 15.39 -7.24 2.57
C MET A 35 14.18 -8.12 2.86
N SER A 36 14.13 -8.68 4.07
CA SER A 36 12.98 -9.48 4.51
C SER A 36 11.88 -8.60 5.09
N HIS A 37 10.67 -9.17 5.26
CA HIS A 37 9.57 -8.48 5.93
C HIS A 37 9.95 -8.09 7.36
N THR A 38 10.70 -8.95 8.05
CA THR A 38 11.16 -8.67 9.41
C THR A 38 12.09 -7.46 9.43
N GLN A 39 13.03 -7.39 8.50
CA GLN A 39 13.95 -6.26 8.39
C GLN A 39 13.21 -4.98 8.05
N PHE A 40 12.20 -5.08 7.18
CA PHE A 40 11.38 -3.92 6.83
C PHE A 40 10.58 -3.43 8.04
N ALA A 41 10.03 -4.36 8.84
CA ALA A 41 9.33 -4.01 10.07
C ALA A 41 10.25 -3.26 11.04
N GLU A 42 11.48 -3.71 11.18
CA GLU A 42 12.49 -3.04 12.01
C GLU A 42 12.76 -1.63 11.49
N LYS A 43 12.90 -1.47 10.18
CA LYS A 43 13.10 -0.16 9.55
C LYS A 43 11.96 0.80 9.84
N LEU A 44 10.73 0.30 9.82
CA LEU A 44 9.54 1.10 10.10
C LEU A 44 9.29 1.31 11.60
N GLY A 45 9.94 0.53 12.45
CA GLY A 45 9.69 0.58 13.90
C GLY A 45 8.38 -0.06 14.30
N VAL A 46 7.94 -1.09 13.57
CA VAL A 46 6.67 -1.78 13.81
C VAL A 46 6.90 -3.29 13.89
N SER A 47 5.87 -4.04 14.26
CA SER A 47 5.97 -5.50 14.33
C SER A 47 5.90 -6.12 12.93
N LYS A 48 6.42 -7.35 12.80
CA LYS A 48 6.30 -8.11 11.57
C LYS A 48 4.83 -8.38 11.23
N GLY A 49 4.01 -8.65 12.26
CA GLY A 49 2.57 -8.83 12.07
C GLY A 49 1.90 -7.62 11.46
N TYR A 50 2.32 -6.43 11.85
CA TYR A 50 1.81 -5.19 11.27
C TYR A 50 2.15 -5.10 9.78
N VAL A 51 3.39 -5.43 9.40
CA VAL A 51 3.80 -5.43 7.99
C VAL A 51 2.98 -6.44 7.19
N THR A 52 2.73 -7.63 7.76
CA THR A 52 1.90 -8.64 7.11
C THR A 52 0.49 -8.11 6.86
N GLN A 53 -0.12 -7.47 7.85
CA GLN A 53 -1.46 -6.87 7.69
C GLN A 53 -1.45 -5.74 6.67
N LEU A 54 -0.43 -4.90 6.69
CA LEU A 54 -0.27 -3.81 5.74
C LEU A 54 -0.28 -4.32 4.30
N LEU A 55 0.48 -5.38 4.05
CA LEU A 55 0.64 -5.91 2.69
C LEU A 55 -0.52 -6.79 2.24
N ASN A 56 -1.29 -7.32 3.18
CA ASN A 56 -2.49 -8.12 2.83
C ASN A 56 -3.67 -7.26 2.40
N GLY A 57 -3.65 -5.97 2.67
CA GLY A 57 -4.72 -5.08 2.29
C GLY A 57 -6.04 -5.36 2.99
N LYS A 58 -6.00 -5.98 4.18
CA LYS A 58 -7.22 -6.43 4.86
C LYS A 58 -7.82 -5.41 5.82
N PHE A 59 -7.18 -4.26 5.99
CA PHE A 59 -7.77 -3.21 6.82
C PHE A 59 -7.43 -1.84 6.26
N ASN A 60 -8.24 -0.88 6.63
CA ASN A 60 -8.04 0.51 6.21
C ASN A 60 -6.90 1.13 7.00
N HIS A 61 -5.87 1.55 6.29
CA HIS A 61 -4.80 2.30 6.91
C HIS A 61 -5.11 3.78 6.86
N ARG A 62 -4.67 4.49 7.86
CA ARG A 62 -4.72 5.94 7.82
C ARG A 62 -3.82 6.42 6.69
N LEU A 63 -4.22 7.51 6.04
CA LEU A 63 -3.43 8.10 4.98
C LEU A 63 -2.00 8.39 5.43
N SER A 64 -1.82 8.84 6.67
CA SER A 64 -0.50 9.10 7.23
C SER A 64 0.40 7.86 7.22
N LYS A 65 -0.17 6.67 7.47
CA LYS A 65 0.59 5.42 7.45
C LYS A 65 1.01 5.04 6.04
N LEU A 66 0.11 5.22 5.07
CA LEU A 66 0.45 4.97 3.67
C LEU A 66 1.60 5.87 3.23
N ILE A 67 1.56 7.14 3.64
CA ILE A 67 2.62 8.09 3.33
C ILE A 67 3.93 7.68 3.98
N GLU A 68 3.90 7.30 5.26
CA GLU A 68 5.11 6.84 5.97
C GLU A 68 5.77 5.66 5.24
N VAL A 69 4.97 4.66 4.86
CA VAL A 69 5.49 3.49 4.17
C VAL A 69 6.07 3.88 2.82
N SER A 70 5.37 4.73 2.08
CA SER A 70 5.82 5.20 0.77
C SER A 70 7.18 5.90 0.88
N LEU A 71 7.32 6.81 1.84
CA LEU A 71 8.59 7.52 2.04
C LEU A 71 9.71 6.58 2.50
N ALA A 72 9.37 5.56 3.30
CA ALA A 72 10.36 4.58 3.77
C ALA A 72 10.98 3.78 2.62
N ILE A 73 10.26 3.59 1.52
CA ILE A 73 10.78 2.90 0.33
C ILE A 73 11.30 3.90 -0.72
N GLY A 74 11.45 5.17 -0.35
CA GLY A 74 12.00 6.19 -1.23
C GLY A 74 11.06 6.64 -2.34
N LYS A 75 9.75 6.50 -2.13
CA LYS A 75 8.74 6.89 -3.11
C LYS A 75 7.87 8.02 -2.58
N ALA A 76 7.54 8.97 -3.44
CA ALA A 76 6.59 10.03 -3.09
C ALA A 76 5.18 9.56 -3.46
N PRO A 77 4.23 9.59 -2.51
CA PRO A 77 2.84 9.26 -2.84
C PRO A 77 2.22 10.44 -3.57
N MET A 78 1.68 10.19 -4.74
CA MET A 78 1.04 11.24 -5.53
C MET A 78 -0.39 10.82 -5.83
N PHE A 79 -1.33 11.66 -5.44
CA PHE A 79 -2.75 11.43 -5.70
C PHE A 79 -3.28 12.52 -6.62
N GLU A 80 -3.91 12.10 -7.71
CA GLU A 80 -4.58 13.01 -8.63
C GLU A 80 -6.07 12.73 -8.58
N PHE A 81 -6.87 13.78 -8.58
CA PHE A 81 -8.33 13.66 -8.63
C PHE A 81 -8.78 14.03 -10.03
N LYS A 82 -9.25 13.03 -10.77
CA LYS A 82 -9.71 13.17 -12.13
C LYS A 82 -11.19 12.88 -12.22
N ASP A 83 -11.85 13.46 -13.19
CA ASP A 83 -13.27 13.14 -13.45
C ASP A 83 -13.39 11.66 -13.83
N LEU A 84 -14.44 11.05 -13.36
CA LEU A 84 -14.74 9.64 -13.64
C LEU A 84 -15.17 9.40 -15.08
#